data_13c3c334734d79a7e5b13967cbc727ae
#
_entry.id   13c3c334734d79a7e5b13967cbc727ae
#
_cell.length_a   1.000
_cell.length_b   1.000
_cell.length_c   1.000
_cell.angle_alpha   90.00
_cell.angle_beta   90.00
_cell.angle_gamma   90.00
#
_symmetry.space_group_name_H-M   'P 1'
#
loop_
_entity.id
_entity.type
_entity.pdbx_description
1 polymer ?
#
loop_
_entity_poly.entity_id
_entity_poly.type
_entity_poly.pdbx_seq_one_letter_code
_entity_poly.pdbx_strand_id
1 'polypeptide(L)'
;MTAVAKAAAHTRAKAHFNWEDPFLLEEQLSEDERLIRDMARGYAQDKLMPRVKDAYASEKTDRAIFHEMGELGLLGPTVPEEYGGAGVNYVSYGLVAREIERVDSGYRSMNSVQSSLVMYPIYAYGDENQRKKYLPKLASGEWVGCFGLTEPDAGSDPGGMKTRAEKVADGYKLNGSKMWISNSPIADVFVVWAKSAAHDNEIRGFVLEKGMKGLSAPKIAGKLSLRASITGEVVMDNVIVPEENLLPNVSGLKGPFGCLNRARYGISWGALGAAEFCMHAARSYTLERKQFGKPLAQTQLIQKKLADMETEIALGLQGSLRIGRLMDEGKLAPEAISIMKRNNCGKALDIARQARDMHGGNGISEEYHVMRVAANLETVNTYEGTHDVHALILGRAITGLQAFF
;
A
#
# COMPACT_ATOMS: atom_id res chain seq x y z
N MET A 1 -27.14 -23.72 -61.52
CA MET A 1 -25.90 -22.98 -61.44
C MET A 1 -25.76 -22.46 -60.05
N THR A 2 -25.04 -23.20 -59.24
CA THR A 2 -24.82 -22.91 -57.80
C THR A 2 -23.62 -22.01 -57.65
N ALA A 3 -23.82 -20.79 -57.15
CA ALA A 3 -22.75 -19.89 -56.79
C ALA A 3 -22.12 -20.32 -55.47
N VAL A 4 -20.92 -20.85 -55.56
CA VAL A 4 -20.08 -21.16 -54.40
C VAL A 4 -19.51 -19.84 -53.87
N ALA A 5 -20.01 -19.37 -52.72
CA ALA A 5 -19.43 -18.23 -52.01
C ALA A 5 -18.01 -18.60 -51.56
N LYS A 6 -17.00 -17.93 -52.11
CA LYS A 6 -15.63 -17.95 -51.60
C LYS A 6 -15.62 -17.29 -50.22
N ALA A 7 -15.50 -18.08 -49.17
CA ALA A 7 -15.17 -17.58 -47.83
C ALA A 7 -13.76 -16.96 -47.89
N ALA A 8 -13.67 -15.66 -47.68
CA ALA A 8 -12.39 -14.97 -47.51
C ALA A 8 -11.72 -15.50 -46.25
N ALA A 9 -10.63 -16.23 -46.44
CA ALA A 9 -9.77 -16.62 -45.35
C ALA A 9 -9.13 -15.35 -44.75
N HIS A 10 -9.67 -14.85 -43.68
CA HIS A 10 -8.97 -13.88 -42.84
C HIS A 10 -7.74 -14.60 -42.29
N THR A 11 -6.59 -14.34 -42.85
CA THR A 11 -5.31 -14.66 -42.24
C THR A 11 -5.21 -13.90 -40.94
N ARG A 12 -5.64 -14.54 -39.81
CA ARG A 12 -5.38 -14.01 -38.47
C ARG A 12 -3.86 -13.81 -38.36
N ALA A 13 -3.42 -12.58 -38.12
CA ALA A 13 -2.04 -12.30 -37.77
C ALA A 13 -1.65 -13.24 -36.62
N LYS A 14 -0.47 -13.87 -36.70
CA LYS A 14 0.03 -14.71 -35.62
C LYS A 14 0.15 -13.87 -34.36
N ALA A 15 -0.41 -14.32 -33.23
CA ALA A 15 -0.24 -13.70 -31.94
C ALA A 15 1.26 -13.55 -31.63
N HIS A 16 1.68 -12.35 -31.26
CA HIS A 16 3.05 -12.06 -30.85
C HIS A 16 3.12 -12.02 -29.33
N PHE A 17 4.09 -12.71 -28.74
CA PHE A 17 4.31 -12.68 -27.28
C PHE A 17 4.98 -11.36 -26.90
N ASN A 18 4.27 -10.58 -26.11
CA ASN A 18 4.80 -9.35 -25.46
C ASN A 18 5.17 -9.69 -24.01
N TRP A 19 6.46 -9.78 -23.71
CA TRP A 19 6.92 -10.11 -22.36
C TRP A 19 6.65 -8.99 -21.33
N GLU A 20 6.43 -7.75 -21.74
CA GLU A 20 6.09 -6.62 -20.85
C GLU A 20 4.59 -6.61 -20.49
N ASP A 21 3.76 -7.29 -21.26
CA ASP A 21 2.33 -7.43 -21.02
C ASP A 21 1.80 -8.73 -21.62
N PRO A 22 2.17 -9.90 -21.06
CA PRO A 22 1.89 -11.20 -21.67
C PRO A 22 0.39 -11.57 -21.68
N PHE A 23 -0.41 -10.98 -20.80
CA PHE A 23 -1.85 -11.20 -20.70
C PHE A 23 -2.69 -10.02 -21.17
N LEU A 24 -2.07 -9.05 -21.86
CA LEU A 24 -2.72 -7.86 -22.41
C LEU A 24 -3.53 -7.11 -21.34
N LEU A 25 -2.89 -6.81 -20.22
CA LEU A 25 -3.47 -6.03 -19.12
C LEU A 25 -3.96 -4.66 -19.63
N GLU A 26 -3.17 -4.05 -20.51
CA GLU A 26 -3.49 -2.75 -21.12
C GLU A 26 -4.86 -2.74 -21.83
N GLU A 27 -5.23 -3.83 -22.50
CA GLU A 27 -6.51 -3.95 -23.21
C GLU A 27 -7.69 -4.13 -22.26
N GLN A 28 -7.44 -4.52 -20.99
CA GLN A 28 -8.45 -4.75 -19.94
C GLN A 28 -8.74 -3.49 -19.11
N LEU A 29 -7.95 -2.43 -19.28
CA LEU A 29 -8.12 -1.16 -18.58
C LEU A 29 -9.00 -0.21 -19.39
N SER A 30 -9.83 0.59 -18.69
CA SER A 30 -10.54 1.71 -19.30
C SER A 30 -9.57 2.84 -19.71
N GLU A 31 -10.04 3.79 -20.50
CA GLU A 31 -9.25 4.96 -20.87
C GLU A 31 -8.84 5.78 -19.65
N ASP A 32 -9.79 6.02 -18.73
CA ASP A 32 -9.52 6.76 -17.49
C ASP A 32 -8.50 6.04 -16.60
N GLU A 33 -8.59 4.72 -16.48
CA GLU A 33 -7.63 3.92 -15.70
C GLU A 33 -6.21 4.03 -16.29
N ARG A 34 -6.08 4.01 -17.62
CA ARG A 34 -4.79 4.23 -18.28
C ARG A 34 -4.25 5.64 -18.06
N LEU A 35 -5.09 6.67 -18.19
CA LEU A 35 -4.68 8.07 -17.95
C LEU A 35 -4.19 8.28 -16.51
N ILE A 36 -4.90 7.76 -15.52
CA ILE A 36 -4.52 7.84 -14.11
C ILE A 36 -3.19 7.11 -13.86
N ARG A 37 -3.03 5.91 -14.40
CA ARG A 37 -1.78 5.16 -14.31
C ARG A 37 -0.62 5.94 -14.92
N ASP A 38 -0.78 6.49 -16.13
CA ASP A 38 0.28 7.20 -16.84
C ASP A 38 0.68 8.48 -16.12
N MET A 39 -0.28 9.21 -15.55
CA MET A 39 -0.03 10.36 -14.69
C MET A 39 0.76 9.96 -13.44
N ALA A 40 0.35 8.90 -12.74
CA ALA A 40 1.05 8.40 -11.56
C ALA A 40 2.48 7.92 -11.90
N ARG A 41 2.66 7.24 -13.04
CA ARG A 41 3.96 6.81 -13.57
C ARG A 41 4.87 8.01 -13.85
N GLY A 42 4.38 9.00 -14.59
CA GLY A 42 5.14 10.22 -14.89
C GLY A 42 5.60 10.92 -13.62
N TYR A 43 4.70 11.14 -12.67
CA TYR A 43 5.05 11.74 -11.38
C TYR A 43 6.08 10.89 -10.62
N ALA A 44 5.88 9.59 -10.53
CA ALA A 44 6.77 8.70 -9.79
C ALA A 44 8.18 8.70 -10.39
N GLN A 45 8.32 8.59 -11.71
CA GLN A 45 9.61 8.56 -12.38
C GLN A 45 10.30 9.92 -12.39
N ASP A 46 9.58 11.01 -12.66
CA ASP A 46 10.17 12.33 -12.85
C ASP A 46 10.43 13.06 -11.52
N LYS A 47 9.62 12.79 -10.48
CA LYS A 47 9.69 13.51 -9.22
C LYS A 47 10.15 12.66 -8.04
N LEU A 48 9.71 11.41 -7.92
CA LEU A 48 10.06 10.56 -6.77
C LEU A 48 11.38 9.81 -6.97
N MET A 49 11.63 9.24 -8.15
CA MET A 49 12.85 8.46 -8.42
C MET A 49 14.14 9.28 -8.21
N PRO A 50 14.26 10.55 -8.64
CA PRO A 50 15.48 11.34 -8.38
C PRO A 50 15.75 11.61 -6.90
N ARG A 51 14.71 11.64 -6.05
CA ARG A 51 14.84 11.97 -4.61
C ARG A 51 15.10 10.74 -3.73
N VAL A 52 14.78 9.54 -4.20
CA VAL A 52 14.64 8.36 -3.33
C VAL A 52 15.95 7.92 -2.71
N LYS A 53 17.08 8.04 -3.40
CA LYS A 53 18.40 7.67 -2.87
C LYS A 53 18.75 8.47 -1.62
N ASP A 54 18.69 9.78 -1.73
CA ASP A 54 19.01 10.69 -0.62
C ASP A 54 18.01 10.56 0.53
N ALA A 55 16.72 10.43 0.22
CA ALA A 55 15.66 10.21 1.20
C ALA A 55 15.88 8.92 1.99
N TYR A 56 16.21 7.83 1.30
CA TYR A 56 16.50 6.53 1.91
C TYR A 56 17.76 6.57 2.76
N ALA A 57 18.86 7.10 2.23
CA ALA A 57 20.14 7.19 2.93
C ALA A 57 20.04 8.03 4.22
N SER A 58 19.32 9.16 4.16
CA SER A 58 19.20 10.11 5.28
C SER A 58 18.00 9.85 6.22
N GLU A 59 17.17 8.83 5.96
CA GLU A 59 15.90 8.58 6.69
C GLU A 59 15.01 9.84 6.77
N LYS A 60 14.84 10.53 5.66
CA LYS A 60 14.05 11.76 5.58
C LYS A 60 12.86 11.58 4.63
N THR A 61 11.75 12.17 5.04
CA THR A 61 10.56 12.30 4.21
C THR A 61 10.36 13.76 3.88
N ASP A 62 10.27 14.07 2.59
CA ASP A 62 9.90 15.40 2.14
C ASP A 62 8.39 15.56 2.22
N ARG A 63 7.91 16.47 3.09
CA ARG A 63 6.47 16.74 3.26
C ARG A 63 5.84 17.30 1.98
N ALA A 64 6.61 17.96 1.10
CA ALA A 64 6.12 18.49 -0.16
C ALA A 64 5.50 17.40 -1.05
N ILE A 65 5.95 16.15 -0.91
CA ILE A 65 5.39 14.99 -1.64
C ILE A 65 3.89 14.83 -1.41
N PHE A 66 3.38 15.10 -0.21
CA PHE A 66 1.94 15.03 0.06
C PHE A 66 1.17 16.09 -0.73
N HIS A 67 1.70 17.30 -0.80
CA HIS A 67 1.09 18.38 -1.57
C HIS A 67 1.11 18.09 -3.07
N GLU A 68 2.26 17.65 -3.58
CA GLU A 68 2.40 17.23 -4.98
C GLU A 68 1.43 16.11 -5.36
N MET A 69 1.28 15.09 -4.50
CA MET A 69 0.31 14.01 -4.70
C MET A 69 -1.14 14.52 -4.60
N GLY A 70 -1.41 15.48 -3.74
CA GLY A 70 -2.73 16.11 -3.59
C GLY A 70 -3.14 16.88 -4.84
N GLU A 71 -2.24 17.69 -5.41
CA GLU A 71 -2.47 18.44 -6.66
C GLU A 71 -2.79 17.52 -7.84
N LEU A 72 -2.28 16.29 -7.82
CA LEU A 72 -2.53 15.28 -8.84
C LEU A 72 -3.73 14.38 -8.53
N GLY A 73 -4.46 14.60 -7.44
CA GLY A 73 -5.59 13.75 -7.04
C GLY A 73 -5.18 12.32 -6.62
N LEU A 74 -3.91 12.11 -6.27
CA LEU A 74 -3.38 10.80 -5.86
C LEU A 74 -3.62 10.47 -4.39
N LEU A 75 -4.10 11.43 -3.57
CA LEU A 75 -4.46 11.24 -2.18
C LEU A 75 -5.98 11.03 -2.04
N GLY A 76 -6.38 9.92 -1.41
CA GLY A 76 -7.78 9.54 -1.29
C GLY A 76 -8.49 9.38 -2.64
N PRO A 77 -7.90 8.71 -3.63
CA PRO A 77 -8.44 8.69 -4.99
C PRO A 77 -9.85 8.11 -5.09
N THR A 78 -10.25 7.22 -4.18
CA THR A 78 -11.60 6.63 -4.12
C THR A 78 -12.60 7.43 -3.28
N VAL A 79 -12.17 8.52 -2.62
CA VAL A 79 -13.05 9.43 -1.88
C VAL A 79 -13.80 10.30 -2.88
N PRO A 80 -15.12 10.58 -2.70
CA PRO A 80 -15.88 11.42 -3.61
C PRO A 80 -15.31 12.83 -3.77
N GLU A 81 -15.55 13.42 -4.94
CA GLU A 81 -15.08 14.78 -5.30
C GLU A 81 -15.61 15.86 -4.35
N GLU A 82 -16.83 15.70 -3.83
CA GLU A 82 -17.43 16.64 -2.86
C GLU A 82 -16.59 16.81 -1.59
N TYR A 83 -15.72 15.85 -1.27
CA TYR A 83 -14.78 15.89 -0.15
C TYR A 83 -13.32 16.07 -0.60
N GLY A 84 -13.08 16.41 -1.86
CA GLY A 84 -11.77 16.69 -2.41
C GLY A 84 -11.01 15.44 -2.93
N GLY A 85 -11.59 14.25 -2.88
CA GLY A 85 -11.04 13.08 -3.54
C GLY A 85 -11.23 13.12 -5.05
N ALA A 86 -10.67 12.16 -5.77
CA ALA A 86 -10.84 12.05 -7.22
C ALA A 86 -12.06 11.21 -7.66
N GLY A 87 -12.75 10.54 -6.75
CA GLY A 87 -13.94 9.75 -7.03
C GLY A 87 -13.74 8.56 -7.96
N VAL A 88 -12.49 8.08 -8.13
CA VAL A 88 -12.16 7.01 -9.07
C VAL A 88 -12.34 5.61 -8.47
N ASN A 89 -12.32 4.60 -9.33
CA ASN A 89 -12.51 3.21 -8.95
C ASN A 89 -11.28 2.59 -8.27
N TYR A 90 -11.44 1.39 -7.68
CA TYR A 90 -10.36 0.70 -6.98
C TYR A 90 -9.25 0.22 -7.92
N VAL A 91 -9.54 -0.10 -9.19
CA VAL A 91 -8.50 -0.45 -10.16
C VAL A 91 -7.55 0.72 -10.35
N SER A 92 -8.07 1.94 -10.52
CA SER A 92 -7.25 3.16 -10.60
C SER A 92 -6.38 3.36 -9.35
N TYR A 93 -6.94 3.16 -8.14
CA TYR A 93 -6.16 3.20 -6.90
C TYR A 93 -5.04 2.15 -6.88
N GLY A 94 -5.31 0.94 -7.34
CA GLY A 94 -4.31 -0.12 -7.45
C GLY A 94 -3.18 0.25 -8.42
N LEU A 95 -3.51 0.81 -9.58
CA LEU A 95 -2.54 1.26 -10.58
C LEU A 95 -1.65 2.40 -10.04
N VAL A 96 -2.23 3.35 -9.31
CA VAL A 96 -1.46 4.40 -8.60
C VAL A 96 -0.47 3.78 -7.62
N ALA A 97 -0.91 2.83 -6.80
CA ALA A 97 -0.05 2.13 -5.84
C ALA A 97 1.10 1.40 -6.55
N ARG A 98 0.83 0.72 -7.68
CA ARG A 98 1.83 0.02 -8.51
C ARG A 98 2.92 0.97 -9.01
N GLU A 99 2.54 2.10 -9.58
CA GLU A 99 3.51 3.03 -10.18
C GLU A 99 4.35 3.77 -9.12
N ILE A 100 3.77 4.13 -7.97
CA ILE A 100 4.52 4.74 -6.88
C ILE A 100 5.50 3.72 -6.25
N GLU A 101 5.08 2.49 -6.01
CA GLU A 101 5.93 1.47 -5.39
C GLU A 101 6.99 0.92 -6.35
N ARG A 102 6.82 1.07 -7.65
CA ARG A 102 7.89 0.86 -8.64
C ARG A 102 9.12 1.71 -8.34
N VAL A 103 8.94 2.86 -7.67
CA VAL A 103 10.03 3.70 -7.17
C VAL A 103 10.43 3.29 -5.75
N ASP A 104 9.47 3.30 -4.81
CA ASP A 104 9.76 2.97 -3.41
C ASP A 104 8.51 2.59 -2.60
N SER A 105 8.62 1.49 -1.86
CA SER A 105 7.55 1.05 -0.97
C SER A 105 7.24 2.05 0.15
N GLY A 106 8.22 2.86 0.57
CA GLY A 106 8.02 3.92 1.56
C GLY A 106 7.08 5.00 1.04
N TYR A 107 7.28 5.46 -0.18
CA TYR A 107 6.41 6.45 -0.82
C TYR A 107 4.99 5.90 -1.05
N ARG A 108 4.86 4.63 -1.48
CA ARG A 108 3.54 4.01 -1.58
C ARG A 108 2.88 3.87 -0.21
N SER A 109 3.65 3.56 0.84
CA SER A 109 3.13 3.48 2.21
C SER A 109 2.58 4.84 2.69
N MET A 110 3.28 5.94 2.42
CA MET A 110 2.81 7.31 2.71
C MET A 110 1.45 7.58 2.05
N ASN A 111 1.34 7.30 0.75
CA ASN A 111 0.10 7.46 -0.02
C ASN A 111 -1.03 6.58 0.55
N SER A 112 -0.75 5.31 0.81
CA SER A 112 -1.73 4.34 1.31
C SER A 112 -2.24 4.70 2.72
N VAL A 113 -1.36 5.12 3.62
CA VAL A 113 -1.75 5.56 4.97
C VAL A 113 -2.68 6.76 4.89
N GLN A 114 -2.32 7.77 4.12
CA GLN A 114 -3.17 8.95 3.91
C GLN A 114 -4.54 8.55 3.35
N SER A 115 -4.57 7.76 2.27
CA SER A 115 -5.78 7.44 1.51
C SER A 115 -6.68 6.42 2.21
N SER A 116 -6.11 5.25 2.59
CA SER A 116 -6.89 4.09 3.05
C SER A 116 -7.04 4.02 4.57
N LEU A 117 -6.09 4.58 5.32
CA LEU A 117 -6.07 4.44 6.78
C LEU A 117 -6.47 5.72 7.51
N VAL A 118 -6.44 6.90 6.83
CA VAL A 118 -6.86 8.18 7.41
C VAL A 118 -8.10 8.72 6.72
N MET A 119 -8.06 8.96 5.41
CA MET A 119 -9.22 9.54 4.70
C MET A 119 -10.39 8.56 4.67
N TYR A 120 -10.14 7.28 4.39
CA TYR A 120 -11.22 6.29 4.31
C TYR A 120 -12.01 6.15 5.63
N PRO A 121 -11.42 5.96 6.83
CA PRO A 121 -12.21 5.88 8.06
C PRO A 121 -12.99 7.16 8.38
N ILE A 122 -12.44 8.34 8.07
CA ILE A 122 -13.17 9.61 8.24
C ILE A 122 -14.36 9.67 7.27
N TYR A 123 -14.18 9.25 6.03
CA TYR A 123 -15.26 9.17 5.05
C TYR A 123 -16.33 8.16 5.43
N ALA A 124 -15.93 6.93 5.75
CA ALA A 124 -16.84 5.80 5.96
C ALA A 124 -17.52 5.82 7.35
N TYR A 125 -16.81 6.30 8.36
CA TYR A 125 -17.24 6.17 9.76
C TYR A 125 -17.47 7.52 10.46
N GLY A 126 -17.01 8.60 9.87
CA GLY A 126 -17.24 9.96 10.35
C GLY A 126 -18.66 10.46 10.07
N ASP A 127 -19.04 11.52 10.76
CA ASP A 127 -20.21 12.31 10.42
C ASP A 127 -19.89 13.37 9.34
N GLU A 128 -20.89 14.11 8.94
CA GLU A 128 -20.73 15.11 7.86
C GLU A 128 -19.82 16.28 8.25
N ASN A 129 -19.81 16.67 9.53
CA ASN A 129 -18.93 17.73 10.01
C ASN A 129 -17.46 17.28 9.96
N GLN A 130 -17.19 16.04 10.37
CA GLN A 130 -15.86 15.43 10.29
C GLN A 130 -15.39 15.32 8.84
N ARG A 131 -16.24 14.84 7.93
CA ARG A 131 -15.91 14.75 6.49
C ARG A 131 -15.51 16.10 5.93
N LYS A 132 -16.33 17.11 6.13
CA LYS A 132 -16.08 18.50 5.64
C LYS A 132 -14.87 19.15 6.28
N LYS A 133 -14.60 18.88 7.55
CA LYS A 133 -13.45 19.44 8.27
C LYS A 133 -12.12 18.87 7.81
N TYR A 134 -12.04 17.55 7.66
CA TYR A 134 -10.76 16.84 7.49
C TYR A 134 -10.43 16.47 6.05
N LEU A 135 -11.40 15.95 5.30
CA LEU A 135 -11.11 15.32 4.00
C LEU A 135 -10.52 16.29 2.97
N PRO A 136 -11.02 17.53 2.77
CA PRO A 136 -10.46 18.43 1.76
C PRO A 136 -8.98 18.76 2.02
N LYS A 137 -8.59 18.96 3.27
CA LYS A 137 -7.20 19.26 3.65
C LYS A 137 -6.27 18.06 3.56
N LEU A 138 -6.79 16.87 3.81
CA LEU A 138 -6.06 15.62 3.63
C LEU A 138 -5.91 15.28 2.15
N ALA A 139 -6.93 15.53 1.33
CA ALA A 139 -6.90 15.29 -0.10
C ALA A 139 -5.93 16.22 -0.83
N SER A 140 -5.87 17.50 -0.45
CA SER A 140 -4.90 18.46 -0.99
C SER A 140 -3.45 18.25 -0.50
N GLY A 141 -3.25 17.40 0.51
CA GLY A 141 -1.94 17.22 1.15
C GLY A 141 -1.52 18.39 2.05
N GLU A 142 -2.38 19.38 2.28
CA GLU A 142 -2.17 20.43 3.29
C GLU A 142 -1.97 19.81 4.67
N TRP A 143 -2.82 18.83 5.01
CA TRP A 143 -2.69 18.04 6.23
C TRP A 143 -2.20 16.63 5.93
N VAL A 144 -1.31 16.16 6.78
CA VAL A 144 -0.81 14.77 6.77
C VAL A 144 -1.48 14.01 7.89
N GLY A 145 -1.92 12.79 7.58
CA GLY A 145 -2.53 11.91 8.56
C GLY A 145 -1.68 10.68 8.90
N CYS A 146 -1.96 10.11 10.07
CA CYS A 146 -1.42 8.82 10.49
C CYS A 146 -2.49 7.94 11.13
N PHE A 147 -2.19 6.63 11.25
CA PHE A 147 -3.14 5.63 11.72
C PHE A 147 -2.56 4.83 12.89
N GLY A 148 -3.09 5.07 14.08
CA GLY A 148 -2.64 4.49 15.33
C GLY A 148 -3.45 3.26 15.74
N LEU A 149 -3.06 2.06 15.30
CA LEU A 149 -3.64 0.78 15.70
C LEU A 149 -2.65 -0.04 16.51
N THR A 150 -1.50 -0.38 15.91
CA THR A 150 -0.46 -1.25 16.47
C THR A 150 0.14 -0.65 17.74
N GLU A 151 0.35 -1.49 18.75
CA GLU A 151 1.04 -1.14 20.00
C GLU A 151 2.30 -1.98 20.17
N PRO A 152 3.23 -1.61 21.08
CA PRO A 152 4.44 -2.39 21.32
C PRO A 152 4.16 -3.87 21.60
N ASP A 153 3.09 -4.19 22.34
CA ASP A 153 2.72 -5.56 22.73
C ASP A 153 1.51 -6.12 21.95
N ALA A 154 0.96 -5.38 20.97
CA ALA A 154 -0.24 -5.76 20.23
C ALA A 154 -0.09 -5.43 18.73
N GLY A 155 0.57 -6.31 17.98
CA GLY A 155 0.76 -6.23 16.53
C GLY A 155 -0.22 -7.10 15.77
N SER A 156 0.07 -8.41 15.66
CA SER A 156 -0.81 -9.38 14.97
C SER A 156 -2.14 -9.62 15.67
N ASP A 157 -2.22 -9.35 16.97
CA ASP A 157 -3.45 -9.31 17.76
C ASP A 157 -3.79 -7.86 18.18
N PRO A 158 -4.41 -7.05 17.33
CA PRO A 158 -4.80 -5.70 17.69
C PRO A 158 -5.94 -5.65 18.72
N GLY A 159 -6.67 -6.75 18.90
CA GLY A 159 -7.68 -6.87 19.96
C GLY A 159 -7.09 -6.82 21.38
N GLY A 160 -5.82 -7.20 21.51
CA GLY A 160 -5.05 -7.11 22.76
C GLY A 160 -4.59 -5.70 23.13
N MET A 161 -4.95 -4.65 22.38
CA MET A 161 -4.51 -3.27 22.64
C MET A 161 -4.81 -2.82 24.08
N LYS A 162 -3.91 -2.00 24.62
CA LYS A 162 -3.99 -1.43 25.96
C LYS A 162 -4.42 0.03 25.98
N THR A 163 -4.32 0.75 24.86
CA THR A 163 -4.78 2.14 24.74
C THR A 163 -6.25 2.25 25.12
N ARG A 164 -6.57 3.20 26.00
CA ARG A 164 -7.89 3.39 26.61
C ARG A 164 -8.41 4.80 26.41
N ALA A 165 -9.73 4.90 26.28
CA ALA A 165 -10.48 6.15 26.25
C ALA A 165 -11.50 6.11 27.39
N GLU A 166 -11.40 7.06 28.32
CA GLU A 166 -12.33 7.26 29.44
C GLU A 166 -13.23 8.47 29.13
N LYS A 167 -14.54 8.36 29.37
CA LYS A 167 -15.46 9.49 29.23
C LYS A 167 -15.18 10.55 30.30
N VAL A 168 -15.07 11.80 29.89
CA VAL A 168 -14.91 12.98 30.77
C VAL A 168 -15.91 14.06 30.36
N ALA A 169 -15.99 15.16 31.13
CA ALA A 169 -16.97 16.22 30.86
C ALA A 169 -16.84 16.81 29.44
N ASP A 170 -15.62 17.02 28.97
CA ASP A 170 -15.32 17.67 27.69
C ASP A 170 -15.03 16.70 26.53
N GLY A 171 -15.44 15.42 26.67
CA GLY A 171 -15.20 14.39 25.66
C GLY A 171 -14.60 13.10 26.19
N TYR A 172 -13.42 12.72 25.69
CA TYR A 172 -12.73 11.49 26.06
C TYR A 172 -11.27 11.77 26.45
N LYS A 173 -10.81 11.14 27.51
CA LYS A 173 -9.41 11.18 27.94
C LYS A 173 -8.71 9.90 27.44
N LEU A 174 -7.74 10.06 26.55
CA LEU A 174 -6.98 8.96 25.96
C LEU A 174 -5.62 8.79 26.63
N ASN A 175 -5.30 7.52 26.95
CA ASN A 175 -4.01 7.11 27.48
C ASN A 175 -3.51 5.86 26.79
N GLY A 176 -2.23 5.82 26.42
CA GLY A 176 -1.56 4.69 25.79
C GLY A 176 -0.51 5.11 24.77
N SER A 177 0.02 4.14 24.05
CA SER A 177 1.00 4.38 22.99
C SER A 177 0.75 3.49 21.78
N LYS A 178 1.06 4.03 20.60
CA LYS A 178 1.05 3.30 19.33
C LYS A 178 2.47 3.27 18.77
N MET A 179 2.82 2.19 18.07
CA MET A 179 4.18 1.96 17.58
C MET A 179 4.18 1.59 16.10
N TRP A 180 5.27 1.91 15.40
CA TRP A 180 5.45 1.71 13.97
C TRP A 180 4.46 2.51 13.12
N ILE A 181 4.15 3.73 13.54
CA ILE A 181 3.13 4.57 12.91
C ILE A 181 3.76 5.44 11.82
N SER A 182 3.51 5.06 10.58
CA SER A 182 3.93 5.86 9.41
C SER A 182 3.33 7.25 9.46
N ASN A 183 4.11 8.25 9.09
CA ASN A 183 3.79 9.67 9.05
C ASN A 183 3.64 10.33 10.43
N SER A 184 3.53 9.62 11.56
CA SER A 184 3.19 10.23 12.86
C SER A 184 4.07 11.42 13.27
N PRO A 185 5.41 11.44 13.03
CA PRO A 185 6.23 12.60 13.40
C PRO A 185 5.92 13.89 12.64
N ILE A 186 5.25 13.79 11.49
CA ILE A 186 4.87 14.94 10.66
C ILE A 186 3.36 15.11 10.51
N ALA A 187 2.57 14.27 11.20
CA ALA A 187 1.11 14.25 11.09
C ALA A 187 0.46 15.48 11.73
N ASP A 188 -0.61 15.96 11.10
CA ASP A 188 -1.53 16.98 11.62
C ASP A 188 -2.78 16.30 12.19
N VAL A 189 -3.15 15.12 11.66
CA VAL A 189 -4.33 14.34 12.04
C VAL A 189 -3.92 12.90 12.37
N PHE A 190 -4.44 12.39 13.48
CA PHE A 190 -4.15 11.05 13.99
C PHE A 190 -5.46 10.28 14.16
N VAL A 191 -5.69 9.26 13.33
CA VAL A 191 -6.80 8.31 13.53
C VAL A 191 -6.34 7.23 14.49
N VAL A 192 -6.84 7.24 15.72
CA VAL A 192 -6.39 6.36 16.81
C VAL A 192 -7.51 5.43 17.25
N TRP A 193 -7.20 4.14 17.37
CA TRP A 193 -8.11 3.14 17.88
C TRP A 193 -7.79 2.83 19.35
N ALA A 194 -8.83 2.87 20.21
CA ALA A 194 -8.71 2.68 21.64
C ALA A 194 -9.91 1.92 22.21
N LYS A 195 -9.71 1.16 23.28
CA LYS A 195 -10.81 0.57 24.06
C LYS A 195 -11.52 1.67 24.84
N SER A 196 -12.82 1.81 24.68
CA SER A 196 -13.61 2.86 25.31
C SER A 196 -14.43 2.30 26.49
N ALA A 197 -14.14 2.78 27.68
CA ALA A 197 -14.87 2.38 28.89
C ALA A 197 -16.37 2.76 28.83
N ALA A 198 -16.72 3.88 28.20
CA ALA A 198 -18.09 4.30 27.99
C ALA A 198 -18.87 3.45 26.98
N HIS A 199 -18.22 2.54 26.28
CA HIS A 199 -18.78 1.65 25.27
C HIS A 199 -18.40 0.19 25.57
N ASP A 200 -18.54 -0.26 26.79
CA ASP A 200 -18.28 -1.63 27.25
C ASP A 200 -16.89 -2.17 26.87
N ASN A 201 -15.88 -1.32 26.85
CA ASN A 201 -14.53 -1.59 26.37
C ASN A 201 -14.43 -2.02 24.90
N GLU A 202 -15.44 -1.76 24.08
CA GLU A 202 -15.34 -1.89 22.64
C GLU A 202 -14.27 -0.94 22.08
N ILE A 203 -13.64 -1.37 20.98
CA ILE A 203 -12.67 -0.55 20.26
C ILE A 203 -13.45 0.51 19.47
N ARG A 204 -13.07 1.78 19.69
CA ARG A 204 -13.62 2.96 19.01
C ARG A 204 -12.50 3.72 18.31
N GLY A 205 -12.85 4.41 17.22
CA GLY A 205 -11.94 5.27 16.49
C GLY A 205 -12.07 6.73 16.95
N PHE A 206 -10.94 7.41 17.11
CA PHE A 206 -10.87 8.82 17.52
C PHE A 206 -9.98 9.58 16.55
N VAL A 207 -10.36 10.81 16.21
CA VAL A 207 -9.56 11.72 15.39
C VAL A 207 -8.89 12.73 16.32
N LEU A 208 -7.57 12.60 16.50
CA LEU A 208 -6.78 13.54 17.29
C LEU A 208 -6.11 14.54 16.34
N GLU A 209 -5.84 15.73 16.85
CA GLU A 209 -5.20 16.81 16.09
C GLU A 209 -3.85 17.17 16.72
N LYS A 210 -2.91 17.54 15.87
CA LYS A 210 -1.60 18.06 16.31
C LYS A 210 -1.79 19.23 17.27
N GLY A 211 -1.01 19.22 18.34
CA GLY A 211 -1.06 20.25 19.37
C GLY A 211 -2.01 19.98 20.52
N MET A 212 -2.79 18.89 20.49
CA MET A 212 -3.54 18.45 21.67
C MET A 212 -2.57 18.18 22.83
N LYS A 213 -2.87 18.72 24.00
CA LYS A 213 -2.02 18.58 25.20
C LYS A 213 -1.87 17.11 25.58
N GLY A 214 -0.64 16.65 25.79
CA GLY A 214 -0.31 15.24 26.12
C GLY A 214 -0.11 14.34 24.91
N LEU A 215 -0.35 14.83 23.67
CA LEU A 215 -0.06 14.12 22.44
C LEU A 215 1.36 14.39 21.96
N SER A 216 2.13 13.34 21.72
CA SER A 216 3.46 13.43 21.10
C SER A 216 3.70 12.28 20.11
N ALA A 217 4.56 12.51 19.13
CA ALA A 217 4.87 11.53 18.08
C ALA A 217 6.38 11.49 17.78
N PRO A 218 7.19 10.90 18.67
CA PRO A 218 8.63 10.79 18.49
C PRO A 218 8.97 9.88 17.30
N LYS A 219 10.02 10.27 16.54
CA LYS A 219 10.52 9.49 15.40
C LYS A 219 11.22 8.21 15.87
N ILE A 220 10.96 7.11 15.21
CA ILE A 220 11.76 5.88 15.28
C ILE A 220 12.89 6.00 14.25
N ALA A 221 14.13 6.03 14.69
CA ALA A 221 15.32 6.11 13.86
C ALA A 221 16.00 4.75 13.70
N GLY A 222 16.85 4.60 12.69
CA GLY A 222 17.67 3.40 12.49
C GLY A 222 16.92 2.24 11.83
N LYS A 223 15.80 2.48 11.16
CA LYS A 223 15.15 1.45 10.34
C LYS A 223 16.06 1.06 9.17
N LEU A 224 16.08 -0.23 8.84
CA LEU A 224 16.80 -0.75 7.67
C LEU A 224 15.89 -0.87 6.43
N SER A 225 14.60 -0.65 6.61
CA SER A 225 13.55 -0.77 5.58
C SER A 225 12.63 0.45 5.62
N LEU A 226 12.00 0.80 4.50
CA LEU A 226 11.10 1.96 4.35
C LEU A 226 11.72 3.28 4.88
N ARG A 227 13.01 3.48 4.63
CA ARG A 227 13.74 4.62 5.20
C ARG A 227 13.32 5.97 4.62
N ALA A 228 12.78 5.97 3.37
CA ALA A 228 12.21 7.17 2.75
C ALA A 228 10.83 7.57 3.35
N SER A 229 10.23 6.72 4.18
CA SER A 229 8.96 6.99 4.88
C SER A 229 9.22 7.17 6.37
N ILE A 230 9.00 8.38 6.88
CA ILE A 230 9.14 8.68 8.30
C ILE A 230 8.13 7.86 9.12
N THR A 231 8.60 7.26 10.18
CA THR A 231 7.81 6.41 11.07
C THR A 231 8.10 6.81 12.51
N GLY A 232 7.09 6.77 13.36
CA GLY A 232 7.25 7.11 14.77
C GLY A 232 6.33 6.31 15.67
N GLU A 233 6.27 6.75 16.89
CA GLU A 233 5.28 6.36 17.88
C GLU A 233 4.15 7.39 17.89
N VAL A 234 3.04 7.09 18.59
CA VAL A 234 2.04 8.06 19.02
C VAL A 234 1.85 7.82 20.51
N VAL A 235 2.29 8.78 21.32
CA VAL A 235 2.19 8.69 22.79
C VAL A 235 1.09 9.63 23.25
N MET A 236 0.18 9.09 24.05
CA MET A 236 -0.97 9.81 24.61
C MET A 236 -0.88 9.74 26.13
N ASP A 237 -0.68 10.89 26.76
CA ASP A 237 -0.68 11.07 28.22
C ASP A 237 -1.80 12.05 28.60
N ASN A 238 -2.94 11.49 29.02
CA ASN A 238 -4.13 12.23 29.40
C ASN A 238 -4.61 13.21 28.32
N VAL A 239 -4.58 12.79 27.05
CA VAL A 239 -5.05 13.60 25.92
C VAL A 239 -6.56 13.72 25.97
N ILE A 240 -7.06 14.96 26.08
CA ILE A 240 -8.50 15.24 26.00
C ILE A 240 -8.89 15.40 24.53
N VAL A 241 -9.75 14.51 24.08
CA VAL A 241 -10.29 14.48 22.71
C VAL A 241 -11.76 14.88 22.80
N PRO A 242 -12.20 15.95 22.09
CA PRO A 242 -13.59 16.37 22.05
C PRO A 242 -14.53 15.25 21.61
N GLU A 243 -15.78 15.29 22.07
CA GLU A 243 -16.76 14.24 21.75
C GLU A 243 -17.03 14.13 20.26
N GLU A 244 -17.08 15.25 19.56
CA GLU A 244 -17.26 15.34 18.11
C GLU A 244 -16.10 14.72 17.31
N ASN A 245 -14.99 14.37 17.95
CA ASN A 245 -13.85 13.71 17.30
C ASN A 245 -13.90 12.18 17.43
N LEU A 246 -14.92 11.60 18.08
CA LEU A 246 -15.22 10.17 18.01
C LEU A 246 -15.79 9.85 16.61
N LEU A 247 -15.34 8.77 15.97
CA LEU A 247 -15.96 8.25 14.76
C LEU A 247 -17.27 7.53 15.13
N PRO A 248 -18.44 8.12 14.82
CA PRO A 248 -19.70 7.64 15.40
C PRO A 248 -20.22 6.35 14.76
N ASN A 249 -19.90 6.11 13.49
CA ASN A 249 -20.56 5.09 12.68
C ASN A 249 -19.82 3.74 12.67
N VAL A 250 -18.98 3.46 13.66
CA VAL A 250 -18.25 2.20 13.75
C VAL A 250 -17.91 1.82 15.20
N SER A 251 -17.90 0.51 15.47
CA SER A 251 -17.43 -0.07 16.72
C SER A 251 -16.73 -1.41 16.48
N GLY A 252 -15.87 -1.80 17.41
CA GLY A 252 -15.13 -3.07 17.38
C GLY A 252 -14.03 -3.11 16.30
N LEU A 253 -13.42 -4.28 16.14
CA LEU A 253 -12.32 -4.51 15.19
C LEU A 253 -12.72 -4.38 13.71
N LYS A 254 -14.02 -4.43 13.39
CA LYS A 254 -14.47 -4.21 12.00
C LYS A 254 -14.08 -2.83 11.46
N GLY A 255 -13.93 -1.85 12.36
CA GLY A 255 -13.47 -0.50 11.99
C GLY A 255 -12.06 -0.51 11.40
N PRO A 256 -11.03 -0.80 12.19
CA PRO A 256 -9.66 -0.84 11.67
C PRO A 256 -9.47 -1.88 10.56
N PHE A 257 -10.14 -3.03 10.62
CA PHE A 257 -10.02 -4.05 9.56
C PHE A 257 -10.64 -3.60 8.23
N GLY A 258 -11.72 -2.82 8.25
CA GLY A 258 -12.28 -2.20 7.04
C GLY A 258 -11.27 -1.27 6.36
N CYS A 259 -10.49 -0.51 7.14
CA CYS A 259 -9.40 0.34 6.64
C CYS A 259 -8.25 -0.51 6.07
N LEU A 260 -7.80 -1.50 6.86
CA LEU A 260 -6.71 -2.40 6.46
C LEU A 260 -7.02 -3.18 5.16
N ASN A 261 -8.25 -3.59 4.93
CA ASN A 261 -8.61 -4.30 3.70
C ASN A 261 -8.35 -3.46 2.44
N ARG A 262 -8.59 -2.15 2.51
CA ARG A 262 -8.31 -1.24 1.39
C ARG A 262 -6.82 -1.01 1.20
N ALA A 263 -6.10 -0.81 2.30
CA ALA A 263 -4.65 -0.68 2.27
C ALA A 263 -3.98 -1.97 1.75
N ARG A 264 -4.38 -3.14 2.22
CA ARG A 264 -3.91 -4.46 1.75
C ARG A 264 -4.14 -4.68 0.26
N TYR A 265 -5.28 -4.20 -0.26
CA TYR A 265 -5.53 -4.21 -1.70
C TYR A 265 -4.50 -3.36 -2.45
N GLY A 266 -4.26 -2.12 -2.04
CA GLY A 266 -3.21 -1.26 -2.62
C GLY A 266 -1.81 -1.88 -2.52
N ILE A 267 -1.48 -2.55 -1.39
CA ILE A 267 -0.22 -3.28 -1.20
C ILE A 267 -0.08 -4.40 -2.24
N SER A 268 -1.16 -5.13 -2.56
CA SER A 268 -1.11 -6.23 -3.52
C SER A 268 -0.70 -5.78 -4.93
N TRP A 269 -1.06 -4.56 -5.32
CA TRP A 269 -0.62 -3.93 -6.57
C TRP A 269 0.79 -3.35 -6.45
N GLY A 270 1.04 -2.62 -5.36
CA GLY A 270 2.32 -1.93 -5.15
C GLY A 270 3.50 -2.89 -5.15
N ALA A 271 3.39 -4.01 -4.45
CA ALA A 271 4.43 -5.05 -4.41
C ALA A 271 4.82 -5.54 -5.82
N LEU A 272 3.84 -5.64 -6.74
CA LEU A 272 4.13 -6.03 -8.13
C LEU A 272 4.88 -4.91 -8.89
N GLY A 273 4.59 -3.63 -8.62
CA GLY A 273 5.38 -2.53 -9.16
C GLY A 273 6.86 -2.61 -8.75
N ALA A 274 7.13 -2.93 -7.48
CA ALA A 274 8.48 -3.18 -7.00
C ALA A 274 9.13 -4.41 -7.64
N ALA A 275 8.36 -5.49 -7.85
CA ALA A 275 8.82 -6.70 -8.53
C ALA A 275 9.19 -6.42 -9.99
N GLU A 276 8.36 -5.68 -10.72
CA GLU A 276 8.62 -5.25 -12.10
C GLU A 276 9.89 -4.40 -12.19
N PHE A 277 10.08 -3.44 -11.28
CA PHE A 277 11.32 -2.68 -11.23
C PHE A 277 12.53 -3.62 -11.09
N CYS A 278 12.49 -4.57 -10.15
CA CYS A 278 13.59 -5.49 -9.90
C CYS A 278 13.87 -6.40 -11.11
N MET A 279 12.83 -6.93 -11.75
CA MET A 279 12.96 -7.76 -12.94
C MET A 279 13.56 -6.97 -14.11
N HIS A 280 13.06 -5.75 -14.37
CA HIS A 280 13.57 -4.90 -15.45
C HIS A 280 15.04 -4.52 -15.22
N ALA A 281 15.40 -4.13 -13.99
CA ALA A 281 16.77 -3.82 -13.61
C ALA A 281 17.70 -5.05 -13.81
N ALA A 282 17.28 -6.22 -13.33
CA ALA A 282 18.05 -7.45 -13.48
C ALA A 282 18.19 -7.88 -14.95
N ARG A 283 17.13 -7.75 -15.75
CA ARG A 283 17.15 -8.03 -17.18
C ARG A 283 18.15 -7.11 -17.91
N SER A 284 18.05 -5.80 -17.72
CA SER A 284 18.94 -4.84 -18.37
C SER A 284 20.39 -5.09 -17.98
N TYR A 285 20.66 -5.23 -16.68
CA TYR A 285 22.00 -5.52 -16.17
C TYR A 285 22.58 -6.80 -16.76
N THR A 286 21.84 -7.90 -16.81
CA THR A 286 22.34 -9.19 -17.28
C THR A 286 22.50 -9.28 -18.81
N LEU A 287 21.81 -8.43 -19.58
CA LEU A 287 22.02 -8.28 -21.02
C LEU A 287 23.33 -7.55 -21.32
N GLU A 288 23.72 -6.59 -20.51
CA GLU A 288 24.93 -5.76 -20.70
C GLU A 288 26.17 -6.41 -20.06
N ARG A 289 26.04 -6.93 -18.86
CA ARG A 289 27.14 -7.52 -18.09
C ARG A 289 27.63 -8.81 -18.72
N LYS A 290 28.92 -8.86 -19.07
CA LYS A 290 29.58 -10.04 -19.66
C LYS A 290 30.48 -10.71 -18.65
N GLN A 291 30.43 -12.04 -18.61
CA GLN A 291 31.39 -12.93 -17.98
C GLN A 291 31.65 -14.13 -18.91
N PHE A 292 32.86 -14.69 -18.86
CA PHE A 292 33.26 -15.77 -19.77
C PHE A 292 33.02 -15.45 -21.27
N GLY A 293 33.16 -14.16 -21.62
CA GLY A 293 33.00 -13.65 -22.98
C GLY A 293 31.57 -13.50 -23.48
N LYS A 294 30.55 -13.73 -22.64
CA LYS A 294 29.13 -13.71 -23.02
C LYS A 294 28.30 -12.88 -22.04
N PRO A 295 27.15 -12.27 -22.48
CA PRO A 295 26.17 -11.67 -21.56
C PRO A 295 25.70 -12.69 -20.51
N LEU A 296 25.49 -12.27 -19.27
CA LEU A 296 24.93 -13.14 -18.22
C LEU A 296 23.55 -13.70 -18.61
N ALA A 297 22.72 -12.90 -19.29
CA ALA A 297 21.42 -13.31 -19.80
C ALA A 297 21.45 -14.48 -20.78
N GLN A 298 22.63 -14.83 -21.30
CA GLN A 298 22.79 -15.98 -22.21
C GLN A 298 22.92 -17.32 -21.45
N THR A 299 22.99 -17.28 -20.11
CA THR A 299 23.06 -18.48 -19.28
C THR A 299 21.67 -18.99 -18.91
N GLN A 300 21.52 -20.33 -18.88
CA GLN A 300 20.21 -20.97 -18.58
C GLN A 300 19.65 -20.57 -17.22
N LEU A 301 20.49 -20.45 -16.17
CA LEU A 301 20.04 -20.08 -14.83
C LEU A 301 19.49 -18.66 -14.76
N ILE A 302 20.07 -17.72 -15.51
CA ILE A 302 19.56 -16.33 -15.58
C ILE A 302 18.24 -16.31 -16.34
N GLN A 303 18.14 -16.98 -17.49
CA GLN A 303 16.90 -17.05 -18.26
C GLN A 303 15.77 -17.69 -17.45
N LYS A 304 16.07 -18.77 -16.70
CA LYS A 304 15.09 -19.39 -15.80
C LYS A 304 14.57 -18.39 -14.76
N LYS A 305 15.48 -17.67 -14.06
CA LYS A 305 15.08 -16.66 -13.07
C LYS A 305 14.19 -15.59 -13.67
N LEU A 306 14.51 -15.06 -14.86
CA LEU A 306 13.67 -14.06 -15.53
C LEU A 306 12.30 -14.63 -15.93
N ALA A 307 12.23 -15.89 -16.38
CA ALA A 307 10.95 -16.53 -16.71
C ALA A 307 10.08 -16.76 -15.45
N ASP A 308 10.69 -17.18 -14.33
CA ASP A 308 9.98 -17.34 -13.06
C ASP A 308 9.43 -15.98 -12.57
N MET A 309 10.23 -14.91 -12.63
CA MET A 309 9.82 -13.54 -12.25
C MET A 309 8.63 -13.09 -13.08
N GLU A 310 8.71 -13.20 -14.41
CA GLU A 310 7.63 -12.79 -15.30
C GLU A 310 6.34 -13.56 -15.06
N THR A 311 6.44 -14.87 -14.84
CA THR A 311 5.27 -15.70 -14.53
C THR A 311 4.53 -15.22 -13.30
N GLU A 312 5.24 -14.96 -12.21
CA GLU A 312 4.62 -14.53 -10.96
C GLU A 312 4.06 -13.09 -11.04
N ILE A 313 4.73 -12.18 -11.76
CA ILE A 313 4.26 -10.82 -11.98
C ILE A 313 2.96 -10.84 -12.82
N ALA A 314 2.97 -11.55 -13.94
CA ALA A 314 1.82 -11.62 -14.84
C ALA A 314 0.57 -12.20 -14.15
N LEU A 315 0.72 -13.31 -13.42
CA LEU A 315 -0.38 -13.92 -12.65
C LEU A 315 -0.86 -13.00 -11.53
N GLY A 316 0.07 -12.36 -10.81
CA GLY A 316 -0.24 -11.43 -9.73
C GLY A 316 -1.03 -10.22 -10.21
N LEU A 317 -0.66 -9.61 -11.35
CA LEU A 317 -1.36 -8.49 -11.95
C LEU A 317 -2.80 -8.84 -12.35
N GLN A 318 -3.01 -10.00 -12.96
CA GLN A 318 -4.35 -10.46 -13.33
C GLN A 318 -5.22 -10.72 -12.08
N GLY A 319 -4.66 -11.34 -11.05
CA GLY A 319 -5.35 -11.53 -9.77
C GLY A 319 -5.71 -10.20 -9.12
N SER A 320 -4.80 -9.23 -9.09
CA SER A 320 -5.03 -7.89 -8.52
C SER A 320 -6.09 -7.11 -9.31
N LEU A 321 -6.08 -7.17 -10.65
CA LEU A 321 -7.12 -6.58 -11.49
C LEU A 321 -8.49 -7.19 -11.15
N ARG A 322 -8.57 -8.53 -11.06
CA ARG A 322 -9.87 -9.17 -10.77
C ARG A 322 -10.42 -8.79 -9.41
N ILE A 323 -9.60 -8.73 -8.36
CA ILE A 323 -10.10 -8.30 -7.05
C ILE A 323 -10.47 -6.81 -7.03
N GLY A 324 -9.79 -5.95 -7.80
CA GLY A 324 -10.19 -4.56 -8.00
C GLY A 324 -11.59 -4.44 -8.58
N ARG A 325 -11.89 -5.14 -9.67
CA ARG A 325 -13.23 -5.19 -10.27
C ARG A 325 -14.28 -5.71 -9.27
N LEU A 326 -13.95 -6.73 -8.47
CA LEU A 326 -14.85 -7.25 -7.44
C LEU A 326 -15.09 -6.23 -6.30
N MET A 327 -14.10 -5.41 -5.96
CA MET A 327 -14.28 -4.30 -5.01
C MET A 327 -15.25 -3.25 -5.56
N ASP A 328 -15.08 -2.85 -6.81
CA ASP A 328 -15.96 -1.87 -7.48
C ASP A 328 -17.39 -2.38 -7.59
N GLU A 329 -17.55 -3.70 -7.80
CA GLU A 329 -18.86 -4.37 -7.82
C GLU A 329 -19.47 -4.62 -6.41
N GLY A 330 -18.75 -4.35 -5.32
CA GLY A 330 -19.17 -4.65 -3.95
C GLY A 330 -19.30 -6.15 -3.63
N LYS A 331 -18.59 -7.01 -4.40
CA LYS A 331 -18.69 -8.49 -4.29
C LYS A 331 -17.46 -9.14 -3.65
N LEU A 332 -16.47 -8.36 -3.25
CA LEU A 332 -15.21 -8.93 -2.75
C LEU A 332 -15.31 -9.38 -1.29
N ALA A 333 -15.03 -10.66 -1.04
CA ALA A 333 -14.79 -11.15 0.32
C ALA A 333 -13.36 -10.75 0.79
N PRO A 334 -13.19 -10.34 2.07
CA PRO A 334 -11.87 -9.92 2.60
C PRO A 334 -10.77 -10.97 2.46
N GLU A 335 -11.12 -12.26 2.48
CA GLU A 335 -10.19 -13.37 2.32
C GLU A 335 -9.51 -13.36 0.94
N ALA A 336 -10.19 -12.92 -0.11
CA ALA A 336 -9.60 -12.78 -1.44
C ALA A 336 -8.48 -11.73 -1.46
N ILE A 337 -8.59 -10.65 -0.67
CA ILE A 337 -7.50 -9.69 -0.47
C ILE A 337 -6.31 -10.38 0.20
N SER A 338 -6.56 -11.26 1.19
CA SER A 338 -5.51 -12.02 1.86
C SER A 338 -4.74 -12.93 0.89
N ILE A 339 -5.43 -13.54 -0.08
CA ILE A 339 -4.77 -14.33 -1.15
C ILE A 339 -3.76 -13.45 -1.89
N MET A 340 -4.21 -12.30 -2.39
CA MET A 340 -3.38 -11.46 -3.25
C MET A 340 -2.26 -10.74 -2.48
N LYS A 341 -2.56 -10.21 -1.28
CA LYS A 341 -1.52 -9.58 -0.45
C LYS A 341 -0.44 -10.58 -0.09
N ARG A 342 -0.80 -11.78 0.39
CA ARG A 342 0.15 -12.83 0.75
C ARG A 342 0.98 -13.26 -0.45
N ASN A 343 0.34 -13.59 -1.58
CA ASN A 343 1.02 -14.05 -2.78
C ASN A 343 1.96 -12.98 -3.33
N ASN A 344 1.45 -11.78 -3.61
CA ASN A 344 2.20 -10.77 -4.34
C ASN A 344 3.37 -10.22 -3.53
N CYS A 345 3.20 -10.00 -2.20
CA CYS A 345 4.30 -9.54 -1.36
C CYS A 345 5.40 -10.59 -1.22
N GLY A 346 5.04 -11.87 -1.01
CA GLY A 346 6.02 -12.96 -0.93
C GLY A 346 6.79 -13.13 -2.23
N LYS A 347 6.11 -13.15 -3.37
CA LYS A 347 6.72 -13.28 -4.69
C LYS A 347 7.58 -12.07 -5.06
N ALA A 348 7.12 -10.84 -4.77
CA ALA A 348 7.90 -9.64 -4.98
C ALA A 348 9.21 -9.66 -4.17
N LEU A 349 9.17 -10.09 -2.92
CA LEU A 349 10.36 -10.24 -2.09
C LEU A 349 11.34 -11.26 -2.67
N ASP A 350 10.87 -12.41 -3.12
CA ASP A 350 11.69 -13.42 -3.77
C ASP A 350 12.32 -12.90 -5.07
N ILE A 351 11.55 -12.16 -5.88
CA ILE A 351 12.02 -11.52 -7.10
C ILE A 351 13.11 -10.49 -6.79
N ALA A 352 12.91 -9.64 -5.79
CA ALA A 352 13.89 -8.63 -5.41
C ALA A 352 15.21 -9.24 -4.90
N ARG A 353 15.14 -10.30 -4.09
CA ARG A 353 16.31 -11.05 -3.64
C ARG A 353 17.08 -11.68 -4.79
N GLN A 354 16.36 -12.28 -5.76
CA GLN A 354 16.98 -12.85 -6.97
C GLN A 354 17.59 -11.76 -7.86
N ALA A 355 16.91 -10.62 -8.05
CA ALA A 355 17.44 -9.48 -8.80
C ALA A 355 18.74 -8.96 -8.17
N ARG A 356 18.77 -8.80 -6.84
CA ARG A 356 19.99 -8.44 -6.11
C ARG A 356 21.13 -9.46 -6.37
N ASP A 357 20.82 -10.76 -6.32
CA ASP A 357 21.78 -11.83 -6.60
C ASP A 357 22.30 -11.76 -8.05
N MET A 358 21.43 -11.52 -9.03
CA MET A 358 21.79 -11.41 -10.45
C MET A 358 22.72 -10.24 -10.76
N HIS A 359 22.75 -9.19 -9.92
CA HIS A 359 23.71 -8.08 -10.02
C HIS A 359 25.08 -8.42 -9.41
N GLY A 360 25.25 -9.55 -8.74
CA GLY A 360 26.49 -9.91 -8.06
C GLY A 360 26.89 -8.89 -7.01
N GLY A 361 28.18 -8.51 -6.97
CA GLY A 361 28.68 -7.49 -6.04
C GLY A 361 28.01 -6.11 -6.21
N ASN A 362 27.62 -5.74 -7.42
CA ASN A 362 26.93 -4.49 -7.69
C ASN A 362 25.53 -4.46 -7.05
N GLY A 363 24.91 -5.60 -6.82
CA GLY A 363 23.58 -5.70 -6.23
C GLY A 363 23.45 -5.22 -4.78
N ILE A 364 24.57 -4.97 -4.08
CA ILE A 364 24.57 -4.39 -2.73
C ILE A 364 24.80 -2.86 -2.73
N SER A 365 25.09 -2.28 -3.91
CA SER A 365 25.27 -0.84 -4.06
C SER A 365 23.94 -0.10 -4.15
N GLU A 366 23.85 1.08 -3.55
CA GLU A 366 22.68 1.97 -3.66
C GLU A 366 22.40 2.44 -5.10
N GLU A 367 23.41 2.40 -5.96
CA GLU A 367 23.36 2.81 -7.36
C GLU A 367 22.34 1.98 -8.17
N TYR A 368 22.24 0.67 -7.86
CA TYR A 368 21.36 -0.25 -8.58
C TYR A 368 19.98 -0.39 -7.97
N HIS A 369 19.70 0.20 -6.82
CA HIS A 369 18.44 0.21 -6.11
C HIS A 369 17.90 -1.16 -5.64
N VAL A 370 18.31 -2.28 -6.23
CA VAL A 370 17.72 -3.61 -5.98
C VAL A 370 17.80 -4.04 -4.51
N MET A 371 18.90 -3.70 -3.82
CA MET A 371 19.04 -3.98 -2.38
C MET A 371 18.07 -3.15 -1.53
N ARG A 372 17.88 -1.86 -1.89
CA ARG A 372 16.89 -1.00 -1.24
C ARG A 372 15.49 -1.56 -1.38
N VAL A 373 15.11 -1.98 -2.59
CA VAL A 373 13.80 -2.58 -2.85
C VAL A 373 13.63 -3.89 -2.08
N ALA A 374 14.64 -4.76 -2.07
CA ALA A 374 14.61 -6.00 -1.29
C ALA A 374 14.41 -5.72 0.22
N ALA A 375 15.17 -4.77 0.78
CA ALA A 375 15.02 -4.36 2.17
C ALA A 375 13.62 -3.80 2.48
N ASN A 376 13.04 -3.01 1.58
CA ASN A 376 11.68 -2.49 1.73
C ASN A 376 10.64 -3.61 1.71
N LEU A 377 10.77 -4.57 0.81
CA LEU A 377 9.82 -5.66 0.67
C LEU A 377 9.82 -6.63 1.87
N GLU A 378 10.88 -6.69 2.69
CA GLU A 378 10.83 -7.39 3.98
C GLU A 378 9.75 -6.81 4.88
N THR A 379 9.61 -5.48 4.94
CA THR A 379 8.53 -4.82 5.69
C THR A 379 7.18 -5.00 5.00
N VAL A 380 7.10 -4.87 3.68
CA VAL A 380 5.86 -5.04 2.91
C VAL A 380 5.27 -6.44 3.10
N ASN A 381 6.12 -7.46 3.19
CA ASN A 381 5.69 -8.83 3.50
C ASN A 381 5.26 -9.02 4.96
N THR A 382 5.67 -8.11 5.87
CA THR A 382 5.45 -8.22 7.32
C THR A 382 4.24 -7.43 7.81
N TYR A 383 4.07 -6.15 7.38
CA TYR A 383 3.05 -5.26 7.93
C TYR A 383 1.64 -5.55 7.41
N GLU A 384 0.64 -4.94 8.07
CA GLU A 384 -0.79 -5.06 7.74
C GLU A 384 -1.30 -6.51 7.69
N GLY A 385 -0.81 -7.32 8.58
CA GLY A 385 -0.92 -8.77 8.59
C GLY A 385 0.30 -9.39 7.94
N THR A 386 1.03 -10.20 8.72
CA THR A 386 2.19 -10.94 8.19
C THR A 386 1.76 -11.94 7.14
N HIS A 387 2.71 -12.42 6.34
CA HIS A 387 2.49 -13.51 5.38
C HIS A 387 1.77 -14.71 6.03
N ASP A 388 2.15 -15.06 7.28
CA ASP A 388 1.57 -16.17 8.02
C ASP A 388 0.18 -15.83 8.59
N VAL A 389 -0.05 -14.61 9.08
CA VAL A 389 -1.40 -14.18 9.51
C VAL A 389 -2.40 -14.30 8.36
N HIS A 390 -2.02 -13.92 7.14
CA HIS A 390 -2.88 -14.11 5.97
C HIS A 390 -3.10 -15.60 5.63
N ALA A 391 -2.10 -16.47 5.86
CA ALA A 391 -2.27 -17.91 5.71
C ALA A 391 -3.29 -18.46 6.72
N LEU A 392 -3.23 -18.00 7.99
CA LEU A 392 -4.19 -18.39 9.03
C LEU A 392 -5.62 -17.92 8.72
N ILE A 393 -5.79 -16.69 8.21
CA ILE A 393 -7.09 -16.18 7.75
C ILE A 393 -7.67 -17.11 6.67
N LEU A 394 -6.88 -17.48 5.68
CA LEU A 394 -7.28 -18.37 4.60
C LEU A 394 -7.56 -19.79 5.10
N GLY A 395 -6.68 -20.33 5.95
CA GLY A 395 -6.85 -21.65 6.55
C GLY A 395 -8.18 -21.76 7.30
N ARG A 396 -8.52 -20.75 8.10
CA ARG A 396 -9.83 -20.68 8.77
C ARG A 396 -10.99 -20.64 7.77
N ALA A 397 -10.88 -19.82 6.73
CA ALA A 397 -11.95 -19.71 5.73
C ALA A 397 -12.18 -21.00 4.96
N ILE A 398 -11.11 -21.75 4.67
CA ILE A 398 -11.16 -23.02 3.93
C ILE A 398 -11.68 -24.17 4.80
N THR A 399 -11.28 -24.22 6.08
CA THR A 399 -11.56 -25.36 6.98
C THR A 399 -12.75 -25.15 7.90
N GLY A 400 -13.17 -23.90 8.13
CA GLY A 400 -14.13 -23.52 9.16
C GLY A 400 -13.59 -23.58 10.60
N LEU A 401 -12.30 -23.91 10.77
CA LEU A 401 -11.67 -24.06 12.10
C LEU A 401 -10.85 -22.83 12.45
N GLN A 402 -10.97 -22.36 13.68
CA GLN A 402 -10.19 -21.21 14.18
C GLN A 402 -8.72 -21.59 14.32
N ALA A 403 -7.84 -20.80 13.67
CA ALA A 403 -6.39 -20.97 13.75
C ALA A 403 -5.70 -20.00 14.73
N PHE A 404 -6.43 -18.96 15.18
CA PHE A 404 -5.99 -18.05 16.23
C PHE A 404 -6.54 -18.52 17.58
N PHE A 405 -5.72 -18.52 18.63
CA PHE A 405 -6.07 -19.00 19.96
C PHE A 405 -6.56 -17.85 20.86
#